data_b0d42289298e52816c45ec26ab96e1d1
#
_entry.id   b0d42289298e52816c45ec26ab96e1d1
#
_cell.length_a   1.000
_cell.length_b   1.000
_cell.length_c   1.000
_cell.angle_alpha   90.00
_cell.angle_beta   90.00
_cell.angle_gamma   90.00
#
_symmetry.space_group_name_H-M   'P 1'
#
loop_
_entity.id
_entity.type
_entity.pdbx_description
1 polymer ?
#
loop_
_entity_poly.entity_id
_entity_poly.type
_entity_poly.pdbx_seq_one_letter_code
_entity_poly.pdbx_strand_id
1 'polypeptide(L)'
;MHLSNEWFATTYDSNKGAVVLRGRMHLDAVRLSGLYGMRVEVQWHVSGDDKGMPNDTETEVIDGVMNIMTDALERSSTAVLSAIHTGAQQVLYIFYATTV
;
A
#
# COMPACT_ATOMS: atom_id res chain seq x y z
N MET A 1 -6.81 -18.00 4.40
CA MET A 1 -7.61 -17.08 3.57
C MET A 1 -6.88 -16.82 2.27
N HIS A 2 -7.55 -16.97 1.15
CA HIS A 2 -6.95 -16.70 -0.15
C HIS A 2 -7.05 -15.21 -0.47
N LEU A 3 -5.90 -14.58 -0.73
CA LEU A 3 -5.85 -13.17 -1.09
C LEU A 3 -5.66 -13.02 -2.59
N SER A 4 -6.44 -12.14 -3.21
CA SER A 4 -6.28 -11.87 -4.63
C SER A 4 -4.99 -11.10 -4.89
N ASN A 5 -4.51 -11.21 -6.12
CA ASN A 5 -3.40 -10.38 -6.59
C ASN A 5 -3.87 -9.49 -7.75
N GLU A 6 -5.14 -9.12 -7.71
CA GLU A 6 -5.72 -8.22 -8.70
C GLU A 6 -5.83 -6.82 -8.11
N TRP A 7 -5.38 -5.84 -8.88
CA TRP A 7 -5.31 -4.45 -8.46
C TRP A 7 -5.93 -3.54 -9.51
N PHE A 8 -6.55 -2.47 -9.07
CA PHE A 8 -6.90 -1.36 -9.95
C PHE A 8 -5.97 -0.19 -9.68
N ALA A 9 -5.87 0.72 -10.65
CA ALA A 9 -5.11 1.96 -10.48
C ALA A 9 -5.95 3.13 -10.96
N THR A 10 -5.87 4.23 -10.23
CA THR A 10 -6.47 5.50 -10.61
C THR A 10 -5.57 6.63 -10.13
N THR A 11 -5.82 7.84 -10.64
CA THR A 11 -5.04 9.01 -10.27
C THR A 11 -5.99 10.09 -9.76
N TYR A 12 -5.57 10.77 -8.68
CA TYR A 12 -6.29 11.93 -8.18
C TYR A 12 -5.32 13.07 -7.95
N ASP A 13 -5.84 14.30 -7.95
CA ASP A 13 -5.04 15.48 -7.69
C ASP A 13 -5.04 15.81 -6.20
N SER A 14 -3.85 16.13 -5.69
CA SER A 14 -3.68 16.64 -4.33
C SER A 14 -3.12 18.05 -4.38
N ASN A 15 -3.04 18.72 -3.23
CA ASN A 15 -2.41 20.04 -3.13
C ASN A 15 -0.93 20.03 -3.56
N LYS A 16 -0.31 18.86 -3.57
CA LYS A 16 1.11 18.70 -3.89
C LYS A 16 1.34 17.97 -5.21
N GLY A 17 0.32 17.83 -6.04
CA GLY A 17 0.40 17.19 -7.35
C GLY A 17 -0.41 15.91 -7.46
N ALA A 18 -0.25 15.23 -8.58
CA ALA A 18 -0.99 14.00 -8.85
C ALA A 18 -0.50 12.85 -7.96
N VAL A 19 -1.45 12.04 -7.51
CA VAL A 19 -1.19 10.84 -6.73
C VAL A 19 -1.80 9.65 -7.45
N VAL A 20 -1.02 8.59 -7.62
CA VAL A 20 -1.52 7.32 -8.15
C VAL A 20 -1.98 6.45 -6.99
N LEU A 21 -3.24 6.08 -7.00
CA LEU A 21 -3.80 5.12 -6.04
C LEU A 21 -3.88 3.77 -6.70
N ARG A 22 -3.26 2.76 -6.07
CA ARG A 22 -3.46 1.35 -6.42
C ARG A 22 -4.27 0.72 -5.30
N GLY A 23 -5.40 0.13 -5.64
CA GLY A 23 -6.27 -0.54 -4.68
C GLY A 23 -6.37 -2.02 -5.01
N ARG A 24 -6.31 -2.85 -3.97
CA ARG A 24 -6.43 -4.30 -4.12
C ARG A 24 -7.89 -4.69 -4.24
N MET A 25 -8.19 -5.54 -5.21
CA MET A 25 -9.54 -5.99 -5.48
C MET A 25 -9.85 -7.28 -4.72
N HIS A 26 -11.13 -7.58 -4.59
CA HIS A 26 -11.62 -8.85 -4.03
C HIS A 26 -11.19 -9.11 -2.58
N LEU A 27 -11.26 -8.06 -1.74
CA LEU A 27 -10.98 -8.16 -0.30
C LEU A 27 -12.24 -8.34 0.56
N ASP A 28 -13.37 -8.69 -0.05
CA ASP A 28 -14.65 -8.83 0.68
C ASP A 28 -14.56 -9.86 1.80
N ALA A 29 -13.93 -11.00 1.56
CA ALA A 29 -13.78 -12.04 2.57
C ALA A 29 -12.94 -11.55 3.77
N VAL A 30 -11.90 -10.74 3.51
CA VAL A 30 -11.08 -10.12 4.54
C VAL A 30 -11.92 -9.16 5.38
N ARG A 31 -12.66 -8.28 4.73
CA ARG A 31 -13.52 -7.29 5.39
C ARG A 31 -14.63 -7.96 6.21
N LEU A 32 -15.27 -8.97 5.63
CA LEU A 32 -16.39 -9.67 6.29
C LEU A 32 -15.95 -10.58 7.43
N SER A 33 -14.67 -10.96 7.48
CA SER A 33 -14.15 -11.78 8.56
C SER A 33 -14.19 -11.08 9.91
N GLY A 34 -14.14 -9.73 9.92
CA GLY A 34 -14.07 -8.94 11.15
C GLY A 34 -12.74 -9.02 11.89
N LEU A 35 -11.75 -9.72 11.33
CA LEU A 35 -10.48 -9.97 12.03
C LEU A 35 -9.44 -8.86 11.80
N TYR A 36 -9.54 -8.14 10.68
CA TYR A 36 -8.54 -7.16 10.26
C TYR A 36 -9.09 -5.74 10.45
N GLY A 37 -9.32 -5.37 11.70
CA GLY A 37 -9.99 -4.12 12.04
C GLY A 37 -9.07 -2.93 12.29
N MET A 38 -7.75 -3.13 12.37
CA MET A 38 -6.81 -2.07 12.66
C MET A 38 -6.14 -1.57 11.38
N ARG A 39 -6.37 -0.29 11.04
CA ARG A 39 -5.68 0.34 9.92
C ARG A 39 -4.26 0.72 10.33
N VAL A 40 -3.28 0.28 9.55
CA VAL A 40 -1.88 0.62 9.76
C VAL A 40 -1.33 1.25 8.48
N GLU A 41 -0.69 2.40 8.62
CA GLU A 41 -0.09 3.11 7.50
C GLU A 41 1.42 3.08 7.62
N VAL A 42 2.10 2.71 6.53
CA VAL A 42 3.56 2.78 6.41
C VAL A 42 3.88 3.84 5.37
N GLN A 43 4.49 4.92 5.82
CA GLN A 43 4.79 6.08 4.99
C GLN A 43 6.28 6.15 4.68
N TRP A 44 6.59 6.32 3.39
CA TRP A 44 7.94 6.57 2.92
C TRP A 44 8.00 7.98 2.35
N HIS A 45 8.91 8.80 2.87
CA HIS A 45 9.22 10.08 2.25
C HIS A 45 10.23 9.85 1.13
N VAL A 46 9.99 10.50 -0.01
CA VAL A 46 10.89 10.42 -1.16
C VAL A 46 11.29 11.83 -1.58
N SER A 47 12.49 11.97 -2.11
CA SER A 47 12.93 13.24 -2.70
C SER A 47 12.09 13.56 -3.92
N GLY A 48 11.79 12.51 -4.69
CA GLY A 48 10.91 12.60 -5.82
C GLY A 48 11.51 13.31 -7.02
N ASP A 49 10.72 13.34 -8.07
CA ASP A 49 10.97 14.17 -9.24
C ASP A 49 10.22 15.51 -9.10
N ASP A 50 10.17 16.30 -10.15
CA ASP A 50 9.47 17.60 -10.18
C ASP A 50 7.98 17.48 -9.86
N LYS A 51 7.41 16.29 -10.05
CA LYS A 51 5.99 16.00 -9.85
C LYS A 51 5.71 15.33 -8.51
N GLY A 52 6.74 15.14 -7.67
CA GLY A 52 6.59 14.47 -6.38
C GLY A 52 6.55 12.95 -6.45
N MET A 53 6.87 12.37 -7.60
CA MET A 53 6.93 10.91 -7.76
C MET A 53 8.31 10.38 -7.37
N PRO A 54 8.41 9.17 -6.79
CA PRO A 54 9.70 8.59 -6.44
C PRO A 54 10.53 8.35 -7.72
N ASN A 55 11.85 8.53 -7.61
CA ASN A 55 12.76 8.18 -8.70
C ASN A 55 12.94 6.65 -8.74
N ASP A 56 13.65 6.16 -9.78
CA ASP A 56 13.82 4.72 -9.99
C ASP A 56 14.52 4.03 -8.82
N THR A 57 15.55 4.65 -8.26
CA THR A 57 16.28 4.11 -7.12
C THR A 57 15.39 4.01 -5.88
N GLU A 58 14.62 5.07 -5.61
CA GLU A 58 13.68 5.08 -4.48
C GLU A 58 12.61 4.01 -4.64
N THR A 59 12.05 3.88 -5.84
CA THR A 59 11.05 2.85 -6.15
C THR A 59 11.61 1.47 -5.92
N GLU A 60 12.83 1.19 -6.37
CA GLU A 60 13.47 -0.11 -6.24
C GLU A 60 13.67 -0.48 -4.76
N VAL A 61 14.16 0.44 -3.95
CA VAL A 61 14.37 0.22 -2.51
C VAL A 61 13.04 -0.03 -1.79
N ILE A 62 12.05 0.83 -2.03
CA ILE A 62 10.74 0.74 -1.37
C ILE A 62 10.05 -0.56 -1.76
N ASP A 63 9.99 -0.90 -3.05
CA ASP A 63 9.36 -2.13 -3.51
C ASP A 63 10.06 -3.36 -2.92
N GLY A 64 11.38 -3.35 -2.85
CA GLY A 64 12.14 -4.46 -2.28
C GLY A 64 11.78 -4.70 -0.81
N VAL A 65 11.81 -3.65 0.00
CA VAL A 65 11.50 -3.75 1.43
C VAL A 65 10.02 -4.09 1.65
N MET A 66 9.13 -3.38 0.95
CA MET A 66 7.69 -3.55 1.19
C MET A 66 7.15 -4.88 0.67
N ASN A 67 7.72 -5.44 -0.40
CA ASN A 67 7.32 -6.76 -0.88
C ASN A 67 7.67 -7.84 0.13
N ILE A 68 8.86 -7.77 0.74
CA ILE A 68 9.27 -8.71 1.79
C ILE A 68 8.36 -8.58 3.02
N MET A 69 8.12 -7.36 3.46
CA MET A 69 7.28 -7.11 4.63
C MET A 69 5.84 -7.56 4.41
N THR A 70 5.27 -7.21 3.26
CA THR A 70 3.90 -7.58 2.91
C THR A 70 3.74 -9.09 2.86
N ASP A 71 4.67 -9.79 2.20
CA ASP A 71 4.64 -11.24 2.10
C ASP A 71 4.69 -11.90 3.48
N ALA A 72 5.56 -11.42 4.35
CA ALA A 72 5.68 -11.95 5.71
C ALA A 72 4.39 -11.72 6.53
N LEU A 73 3.82 -10.52 6.46
CA LEU A 73 2.61 -10.17 7.20
C LEU A 73 1.39 -10.95 6.71
N GLU A 74 1.24 -11.12 5.39
CA GLU A 74 0.11 -11.84 4.81
C GLU A 74 0.24 -13.34 5.03
N ARG A 75 1.45 -13.87 4.96
CA ARG A 75 1.72 -15.28 5.17
C ARG A 75 1.43 -15.70 6.62
N SER A 76 1.71 -14.82 7.59
CA SER A 76 1.41 -15.05 9.00
C SER A 76 -0.02 -14.68 9.39
N SER A 77 -0.82 -14.19 8.46
CA SER A 77 -2.18 -13.68 8.70
C SER A 77 -2.22 -12.55 9.74
N THR A 78 -1.17 -11.76 9.82
CA THR A 78 -1.07 -10.63 10.75
C THR A 78 -1.68 -9.37 10.16
N ALA A 79 -1.47 -9.13 8.87
CA ALA A 79 -2.00 -7.96 8.18
C ALA A 79 -2.17 -8.23 6.69
N VAL A 80 -3.02 -7.44 6.06
CA VAL A 80 -3.30 -7.52 4.62
C VAL A 80 -3.08 -6.15 4.01
N LEU A 81 -2.30 -6.09 2.94
CA LEU A 81 -2.10 -4.85 2.18
C LEU A 81 -3.35 -4.58 1.34
N SER A 82 -3.92 -3.38 1.46
CA SER A 82 -5.15 -3.00 0.78
C SER A 82 -4.97 -1.93 -0.29
N ALA A 83 -4.06 -0.99 -0.08
CA ALA A 83 -3.88 0.13 -1.00
C ALA A 83 -2.48 0.72 -0.92
N ILE A 84 -2.05 1.35 -2.01
CA ILE A 84 -0.78 2.07 -2.09
C ILE A 84 -1.04 3.40 -2.78
N HIS A 85 -0.69 4.50 -2.12
CA HIS A 85 -0.76 5.84 -2.70
C HIS A 85 0.67 6.30 -3.03
N THR A 86 0.92 6.68 -4.28
CA THR A 86 2.24 7.12 -4.74
C THR A 86 2.14 8.52 -5.33
N GLY A 87 2.88 9.46 -4.78
CA GLY A 87 2.91 10.84 -5.24
C GLY A 87 3.00 11.81 -4.08
N ALA A 88 3.03 13.10 -4.36
CA ALA A 88 3.13 14.14 -3.34
C ALA A 88 4.35 13.95 -2.42
N GLN A 89 5.47 13.50 -3.01
CA GLN A 89 6.75 13.24 -2.33
C GLN A 89 6.67 12.15 -1.27
N GLN A 90 5.75 11.20 -1.43
CA GLN A 90 5.63 10.06 -0.52
C GLN A 90 5.07 8.82 -1.22
N VAL A 91 5.31 7.68 -0.60
CA VAL A 91 4.62 6.43 -0.91
C VAL A 91 3.99 5.95 0.38
N LEU A 92 2.68 5.72 0.35
CA LEU A 92 1.90 5.33 1.53
C LEU A 92 1.29 3.95 1.30
N TYR A 93 1.67 2.99 2.14
CA TYR A 93 1.12 1.64 2.13
C TYR A 93 0.09 1.54 3.24
N ILE A 94 -1.11 1.08 2.88
CA ILE A 94 -2.21 0.93 3.83
C ILE A 94 -2.47 -0.55 4.05
N PHE A 95 -2.28 -0.98 5.29
CA PHE A 95 -2.56 -2.35 5.74
C PHE A 95 -3.76 -2.35 6.66
N TYR A 96 -4.46 -3.47 6.70
CA TYR A 96 -5.39 -3.77 7.77
C TYR A 96 -4.86 -4.95 8.55
N ALA A 97 -4.73 -4.79 9.85
CA ALA A 97 -4.08 -5.74 10.74
C ALA A 97 -5.08 -6.35 11.73
N THR A 98 -4.72 -7.53 12.21
CA THR A 98 -5.47 -8.15 13.30
C THR A 98 -5.16 -7.43 14.60
N THR A 99 -6.19 -7.27 15.43
CA THR A 99 -6.02 -6.81 16.81
C THR A 99 -5.85 -8.03 17.69
N VAL A 100 -4.84 -7.99 18.53
CA VAL A 100 -4.58 -9.09 19.47
C VAL A 100 -5.27 -8.82 20.80
#